data_af84bba41dd98c3b707dc329382cb881
#
_entry.id   af84bba41dd98c3b707dc329382cb881
#
_cell.length_a   1.000
_cell.length_b   1.000
_cell.length_c   1.000
_cell.angle_alpha   90.00
_cell.angle_beta   90.00
_cell.angle_gamma   90.00
#
_symmetry.space_group_name_H-M   'P 1'
#
loop_
_entity.id
_entity.type
_entity.pdbx_description
1 polymer ?
#
loop_
_entity_poly.entity_id
_entity_poly.type
_entity_poly.pdbx_seq_one_letter_code
_entity_poly.pdbx_strand_id
1 'polypeptide(L)'
;LLPASWSAAGLFIIGCFLSISMGTSVGTISALAPIAVGISEKTSISLAMCIGAVISGAMFGDNLSMISDTTIAATRTQGCSMKDKFRTNFFIVLPAAILTFVLLLILPSHSEVVSVYAKDANLLLIAPYLFVLVSALCGMNVFAVLILGTVFSLAAGIFTGNLSGM
;
A
#
# COMPACT_ATOMS: atom_id res chain seq x y z
N LEU A 1 -12.22 -16.99 9.71
CA LEU A 1 -11.70 -16.44 10.97
C LEU A 1 -10.19 -16.40 10.86
N LEU A 2 -9.62 -15.20 10.64
CA LEU A 2 -8.16 -15.02 10.57
C LEU A 2 -7.63 -14.70 11.97
N PRO A 3 -6.47 -15.26 12.38
CA PRO A 3 -5.82 -14.87 13.63
C PRO A 3 -5.50 -13.36 13.60
N ALA A 4 -5.48 -12.73 14.76
CA ALA A 4 -5.24 -11.29 14.88
C ALA A 4 -3.90 -10.86 14.27
N SER A 5 -2.85 -11.69 14.38
CA SER A 5 -1.53 -11.46 13.74
C SER A 5 -1.62 -11.29 12.23
N TRP A 6 -2.56 -11.97 11.57
CA TRP A 6 -2.78 -11.82 10.12
C TRP A 6 -3.35 -10.45 9.75
N SER A 7 -4.05 -9.79 10.67
CA SER A 7 -4.58 -8.44 10.41
C SER A 7 -3.46 -7.40 10.31
N ALA A 8 -2.46 -7.46 11.19
CA ALA A 8 -1.28 -6.59 11.11
C ALA A 8 -0.43 -6.89 9.86
N ALA A 9 -0.18 -8.18 9.57
CA ALA A 9 0.51 -8.58 8.34
C ALA A 9 -0.27 -8.17 7.08
N GLY A 10 -1.60 -8.25 7.10
CA GLY A 10 -2.48 -7.77 6.04
C GLY A 10 -2.37 -6.26 5.82
N LEU A 11 -2.37 -5.46 6.90
CA LEU A 11 -2.14 -4.01 6.83
C LEU A 11 -0.78 -3.68 6.19
N PHE A 12 0.26 -4.42 6.54
CA PHE A 12 1.59 -4.26 5.94
C PHE A 12 1.55 -4.51 4.42
N ILE A 13 0.96 -5.64 3.97
CA ILE A 13 0.86 -5.98 2.55
C ILE A 13 0.03 -4.94 1.79
N ILE A 14 -1.12 -4.53 2.34
CA ILE A 14 -1.97 -3.51 1.74
C ILE A 14 -1.20 -2.18 1.64
N GLY A 15 -0.48 -1.81 2.69
CA GLY A 15 0.39 -0.64 2.71
C GLY A 15 1.46 -0.69 1.63
N CYS A 16 2.14 -1.82 1.44
CA CYS A 16 3.10 -2.02 0.37
C CYS A 16 2.47 -1.80 -1.00
N PHE A 17 1.36 -2.47 -1.27
CA PHE A 17 0.67 -2.42 -2.57
C PHE A 17 0.16 -1.01 -2.89
N LEU A 18 -0.54 -0.38 -1.96
CA LEU A 18 -1.07 0.97 -2.16
C LEU A 18 0.05 1.99 -2.36
N SER A 19 1.12 1.91 -1.56
CA SER A 19 2.22 2.86 -1.65
C SER A 19 3.02 2.72 -2.95
N ILE A 20 3.22 1.50 -3.45
CA ILE A 20 3.81 1.29 -4.78
C ILE A 20 2.94 1.94 -5.86
N SER A 21 1.62 1.78 -5.76
CA SER A 21 0.67 2.28 -6.76
C SER A 21 0.44 3.78 -6.68
N MET A 22 0.43 4.36 -5.47
CA MET A 22 0.21 5.79 -5.24
C MET A 22 1.50 6.62 -5.38
N GLY A 23 2.65 6.00 -5.15
CA GLY A 23 3.95 6.67 -5.17
C GLY A 23 4.18 7.63 -4.01
N THR A 24 3.51 7.41 -2.88
CA THR A 24 3.68 8.23 -1.69
C THR A 24 3.43 7.45 -0.40
N SER A 25 4.41 7.44 0.49
CA SER A 25 4.27 6.85 1.82
C SER A 25 3.31 7.67 2.69
N VAL A 26 3.41 8.99 2.65
CA VAL A 26 2.58 9.89 3.46
C VAL A 26 1.10 9.74 3.10
N GLY A 27 0.76 9.74 1.81
CA GLY A 27 -0.61 9.54 1.34
C GLY A 27 -1.15 8.16 1.77
N THR A 28 -0.35 7.12 1.65
CA THR A 28 -0.72 5.76 2.05
C THR A 28 -0.95 5.65 3.56
N ILE A 29 -0.06 6.23 4.38
CA ILE A 29 -0.21 6.26 5.83
C ILE A 29 -1.49 7.01 6.21
N SER A 30 -1.73 8.18 5.63
CA SER A 30 -2.93 8.98 5.91
C SER A 30 -4.22 8.24 5.58
N ALA A 31 -4.24 7.46 4.51
CA ALA A 31 -5.39 6.66 4.10
C ALA A 31 -5.62 5.43 5.00
N LEU A 32 -4.54 4.75 5.41
CA LEU A 32 -4.64 3.50 6.17
C LEU A 32 -4.64 3.69 7.69
N ALA A 33 -4.16 4.81 8.22
CA ALA A 33 -4.10 5.03 9.66
C ALA A 33 -5.48 4.93 10.35
N PRO A 34 -6.57 5.52 9.82
CA PRO A 34 -7.90 5.35 10.41
C PRO A 34 -8.37 3.90 10.44
N ILE A 35 -8.02 3.12 9.39
CA ILE A 35 -8.35 1.69 9.31
C ILE A 35 -7.56 0.90 10.36
N ALA A 36 -6.27 1.22 10.53
CA ALA A 36 -5.41 0.62 11.54
C ALA A 36 -5.91 0.89 12.97
N VAL A 37 -6.38 2.10 13.25
CA VAL A 37 -7.03 2.46 14.52
C VAL A 37 -8.29 1.62 14.73
N GLY A 38 -9.18 1.57 13.75
CA GLY A 38 -10.42 0.77 13.84
C GLY A 38 -10.18 -0.74 14.00
N ILE A 39 -9.10 -1.28 13.42
CA ILE A 39 -8.68 -2.66 13.65
C ILE A 39 -8.18 -2.84 15.09
N SER A 40 -7.31 -1.95 15.58
CA SER A 40 -6.80 -2.00 16.95
C SER A 40 -7.93 -1.95 18.00
N GLU A 41 -8.93 -1.10 17.78
CA GLU A 41 -10.09 -0.98 18.68
C GLU A 41 -10.98 -2.24 18.72
N LYS A 42 -11.06 -2.96 17.59
CA LYS A 42 -11.89 -4.16 17.46
C LYS A 42 -11.13 -5.46 17.71
N THR A 43 -9.83 -5.39 17.88
CA THR A 43 -8.94 -6.53 18.04
C THR A 43 -8.06 -6.31 19.26
N SER A 44 -7.51 -7.38 19.83
CA SER A 44 -6.53 -7.26 20.92
C SER A 44 -5.12 -6.87 20.45
N ILE A 45 -4.99 -6.38 19.19
CA ILE A 45 -3.70 -5.95 18.64
C ILE A 45 -3.41 -4.53 19.13
N SER A 46 -2.19 -4.29 19.59
CA SER A 46 -1.79 -2.95 20.00
C SER A 46 -1.85 -1.96 18.82
N LEU A 47 -2.31 -0.74 19.07
CA LEU A 47 -2.34 0.33 18.08
C LEU A 47 -0.94 0.57 17.47
N ALA A 48 0.11 0.48 18.29
CA ALA A 48 1.48 0.65 17.83
C ALA A 48 1.86 -0.40 16.76
N MET A 49 1.41 -1.67 16.91
CA MET A 49 1.66 -2.73 15.94
C MET A 49 0.90 -2.49 14.63
N CYS A 50 -0.37 -2.08 14.69
CA CYS A 50 -1.17 -1.77 13.51
C CYS A 50 -0.60 -0.58 12.73
N ILE A 51 -0.27 0.50 13.42
CA ILE A 51 0.35 1.70 12.81
C ILE A 51 1.76 1.40 12.30
N GLY A 52 2.55 0.64 13.05
CA GLY A 52 3.88 0.20 12.64
C GLY A 52 3.84 -0.64 11.35
N ALA A 53 2.87 -1.53 11.21
CA ALA A 53 2.65 -2.31 10.00
C ALA A 53 2.31 -1.41 8.80
N VAL A 54 1.42 -0.43 8.98
CA VAL A 54 1.05 0.54 7.92
C VAL A 54 2.26 1.37 7.50
N ILE A 55 3.01 1.93 8.45
CA ILE A 55 4.18 2.76 8.17
C ILE A 55 5.24 1.94 7.43
N SER A 56 5.57 0.75 7.93
CA SER A 56 6.58 -0.11 7.31
C SER A 56 6.20 -0.51 5.89
N GLY A 57 4.93 -0.88 5.65
CA GLY A 57 4.42 -1.20 4.33
C GLY A 57 4.45 0.00 3.39
N ALA A 58 4.03 1.17 3.86
CA ALA A 58 4.02 2.40 3.09
C ALA A 58 5.44 2.83 2.68
N MET A 59 6.39 2.77 3.60
CA MET A 59 7.80 3.09 3.32
C MET A 59 8.45 2.10 2.35
N PHE A 60 8.16 0.80 2.49
CA PHE A 60 8.62 -0.20 1.53
C PHE A 60 8.09 0.09 0.13
N GLY A 61 6.77 0.32 0.02
CA GLY A 61 6.13 0.57 -1.27
C GLY A 61 6.63 1.83 -1.96
N ASP A 62 6.79 2.93 -1.22
CA ASP A 62 7.29 4.20 -1.74
C ASP A 62 8.73 4.06 -2.30
N ASN A 63 9.59 3.31 -1.61
CA ASN A 63 10.95 3.01 -2.08
C ASN A 63 10.98 2.25 -3.40
N LEU A 64 9.98 1.43 -3.69
CA LEU A 64 9.87 0.64 -4.90
C LEU A 64 8.99 1.30 -5.98
N SER A 65 8.28 2.37 -5.63
CA SER A 65 7.42 3.06 -6.60
C SER A 65 8.25 3.75 -7.69
N MET A 66 7.82 3.57 -8.93
CA MET A 66 8.41 4.25 -10.10
C MET A 66 7.79 5.63 -10.34
N ILE A 67 6.69 5.93 -9.66
CA ILE A 67 5.95 7.20 -9.78
C ILE A 67 6.15 8.11 -8.55
N SER A 68 6.90 7.65 -7.54
CA SER A 68 7.22 8.45 -6.36
C SER A 68 8.01 9.69 -6.73
N ASP A 69 7.57 10.85 -6.25
CA ASP A 69 8.20 12.15 -6.47
C ASP A 69 9.65 12.17 -5.97
N THR A 70 9.91 11.61 -4.80
CA THR A 70 11.25 11.46 -4.22
C THR A 70 12.14 10.58 -5.08
N THR A 71 11.61 9.48 -5.61
CA THR A 71 12.32 8.58 -6.52
C THR A 71 12.64 9.27 -7.85
N ILE A 72 11.69 10.01 -8.41
CA ILE A 72 11.87 10.76 -9.66
C ILE A 72 12.94 11.84 -9.46
N ALA A 73 12.84 12.62 -8.38
CA ALA A 73 13.82 13.65 -8.07
C ALA A 73 15.23 13.06 -7.93
N ALA A 74 15.38 11.99 -7.13
CA ALA A 74 16.67 11.36 -6.91
C ALA A 74 17.29 10.82 -8.20
N THR A 75 16.53 10.10 -9.03
CA THR A 75 17.05 9.51 -10.28
C THR A 75 17.41 10.59 -11.31
N ARG A 76 16.62 11.65 -11.40
CA ARG A 76 16.88 12.76 -12.33
C ARG A 76 18.11 13.56 -11.95
N THR A 77 18.29 13.86 -10.64
CA THR A 77 19.47 14.63 -10.18
C THR A 77 20.75 13.83 -10.25
N GLN A 78 20.70 12.51 -10.08
CA GLN A 78 21.86 11.62 -10.15
C GLN A 78 22.15 11.10 -11.57
N GLY A 79 21.29 11.38 -12.55
CA GLY A 79 21.44 10.92 -13.92
C GLY A 79 21.37 9.40 -14.10
N CYS A 80 20.73 8.68 -13.14
CA CYS A 80 20.59 7.23 -13.22
C CYS A 80 19.22 6.83 -13.79
N SER A 81 19.13 5.59 -14.32
CA SER A 81 17.87 5.10 -14.85
C SER A 81 16.93 4.66 -13.72
N MET A 82 15.64 4.88 -13.91
CA MET A 82 14.60 4.45 -12.97
C MET A 82 14.59 2.91 -12.77
N LYS A 83 14.88 2.15 -13.85
CA LYS A 83 14.95 0.68 -13.79
C LYS A 83 16.10 0.19 -12.93
N ASP A 84 17.26 0.82 -13.02
CA ASP A 84 18.43 0.45 -12.23
C ASP A 84 18.20 0.76 -10.75
N LYS A 85 17.60 1.93 -10.45
CA LYS A 85 17.19 2.29 -9.09
C LYS A 85 16.21 1.26 -8.53
N PHE A 86 15.17 0.92 -9.27
CA PHE A 86 14.18 -0.07 -8.85
C PHE A 86 14.84 -1.41 -8.54
N ARG A 87 15.65 -1.93 -9.46
CA ARG A 87 16.34 -3.22 -9.30
C ARG A 87 17.24 -3.22 -8.07
N THR A 88 18.03 -2.19 -7.89
CA THR A 88 18.95 -2.08 -6.74
C THR A 88 18.18 -1.99 -5.44
N ASN A 89 17.19 -1.11 -5.36
CA ASN A 89 16.37 -0.97 -4.16
C ASN A 89 15.58 -2.25 -3.83
N PHE A 90 15.05 -2.94 -4.82
CA PHE A 90 14.32 -4.19 -4.59
C PHE A 90 15.17 -5.19 -3.80
N PHE A 91 16.40 -5.43 -4.19
CA PHE A 91 17.28 -6.37 -3.49
C PHE A 91 17.72 -5.88 -2.10
N ILE A 92 17.78 -4.55 -1.88
CA ILE A 92 18.14 -3.97 -0.59
C ILE A 92 16.97 -4.04 0.40
N VAL A 93 15.75 -3.67 -0.04
CA VAL A 93 14.62 -3.54 0.88
C VAL A 93 13.81 -4.84 1.03
N LEU A 94 13.89 -5.77 0.09
CA LEU A 94 13.15 -7.03 0.14
C LEU A 94 13.49 -7.88 1.38
N PRO A 95 14.76 -8.08 1.78
CA PRO A 95 15.07 -8.81 3.00
C PRO A 95 14.45 -8.20 4.26
N ALA A 96 14.46 -6.86 4.36
CA ALA A 96 13.85 -6.14 5.46
C ALA A 96 12.33 -6.30 5.47
N ALA A 97 11.69 -6.28 4.30
CA ALA A 97 10.25 -6.49 4.17
C ALA A 97 9.83 -7.91 4.58
N ILE A 98 10.59 -8.92 4.15
CA ILE A 98 10.36 -10.31 4.55
C ILE A 98 10.50 -10.46 6.06
N LEU A 99 11.57 -9.91 6.64
CA LEU A 99 11.78 -9.94 8.09
C LEU A 99 10.63 -9.25 8.84
N THR A 100 10.21 -8.07 8.41
CA THR A 100 9.08 -7.33 8.99
C THR A 100 7.80 -8.16 8.91
N PHE A 101 7.50 -8.74 7.76
CA PHE A 101 6.32 -9.57 7.56
C PHE A 101 6.32 -10.79 8.50
N VAL A 102 7.44 -11.49 8.59
CA VAL A 102 7.60 -12.65 9.49
C VAL A 102 7.46 -12.22 10.96
N LEU A 103 8.07 -11.10 11.35
CA LEU A 103 7.92 -10.57 12.70
C LEU A 103 6.47 -10.22 13.04
N LEU A 104 5.73 -9.61 12.12
CA LEU A 104 4.30 -9.29 12.30
C LEU A 104 3.43 -10.56 12.46
N LEU A 105 3.84 -11.68 11.86
CA LEU A 105 3.14 -12.96 12.04
C LEU A 105 3.48 -13.65 13.37
N ILE A 106 4.71 -13.50 13.85
CA ILE A 106 5.22 -14.20 15.04
C ILE A 106 4.97 -13.42 16.32
N LEU A 107 4.99 -12.06 16.27
CA LEU A 107 4.78 -11.27 17.48
C LEU A 107 3.41 -11.59 18.07
N PRO A 108 3.35 -11.87 19.40
CA PRO A 108 2.11 -12.26 20.05
C PRO A 108 1.12 -11.10 20.00
N SER A 109 0.17 -11.20 19.12
CA SER A 109 -1.11 -10.53 19.30
C SER A 109 -1.83 -11.35 20.36
N HIS A 110 -2.23 -10.76 21.47
CA HIS A 110 -3.17 -11.41 22.39
C HIS A 110 -4.43 -11.69 21.58
N SER A 111 -4.60 -12.96 21.21
CA SER A 111 -5.55 -13.34 20.16
C SER A 111 -6.92 -13.60 20.77
N GLU A 112 -7.79 -12.63 20.67
CA GLU A 112 -9.20 -12.97 20.49
C GLU A 112 -9.48 -13.05 18.98
N VAL A 113 -10.22 -14.07 18.59
CA VAL A 113 -10.59 -14.34 17.20
C VAL A 113 -11.50 -13.23 16.72
N VAL A 114 -10.99 -12.39 15.83
CA VAL A 114 -11.78 -11.31 15.25
C VAL A 114 -12.57 -11.85 14.08
N SER A 115 -13.89 -11.73 14.16
CA SER A 115 -14.74 -11.90 12.98
C SER A 115 -14.63 -10.66 12.10
N VAL A 116 -13.72 -10.69 11.15
CA VAL A 116 -13.68 -9.70 10.06
C VAL A 116 -14.88 -10.00 9.16
N TYR A 117 -15.95 -9.22 9.32
CA TYR A 117 -17.02 -9.23 8.33
C TYR A 117 -16.46 -8.64 7.04
N ALA A 118 -16.17 -9.47 6.07
CA ALA A 118 -15.93 -9.03 4.70
C ALA A 118 -17.25 -8.42 4.18
N LYS A 119 -17.37 -7.10 4.28
CA LYS A 119 -18.35 -6.36 3.49
C LYS A 119 -17.95 -6.57 2.03
N ASP A 120 -18.90 -6.86 1.17
CA ASP A 120 -18.67 -7.16 -0.24
C ASP A 120 -17.63 -6.21 -0.84
N ALA A 121 -16.41 -6.76 -1.04
CA ALA A 121 -15.32 -5.98 -1.60
C ALA A 121 -15.60 -5.80 -3.10
N ASN A 122 -15.86 -4.58 -3.51
CA ASN A 122 -16.05 -4.28 -4.92
C ASN A 122 -14.69 -4.27 -5.62
N LEU A 123 -14.36 -5.39 -6.26
CA LEU A 123 -13.11 -5.59 -7.01
C LEU A 123 -12.86 -4.47 -8.05
N LEU A 124 -13.92 -3.80 -8.52
CA LEU A 124 -13.80 -2.69 -9.44
C LEU A 124 -13.01 -1.51 -8.87
N LEU A 125 -13.06 -1.30 -7.54
CA LEU A 125 -12.29 -0.25 -6.86
C LEU A 125 -10.79 -0.55 -6.78
N ILE A 126 -10.38 -1.80 -6.92
CA ILE A 126 -8.96 -2.21 -6.93
C ILE A 126 -8.36 -2.05 -8.33
N ALA A 127 -9.19 -2.11 -9.39
CA ALA A 127 -8.75 -2.07 -10.78
C ALA A 127 -7.89 -0.84 -11.13
N PRO A 128 -8.21 0.40 -10.69
CA PRO A 128 -7.36 1.57 -10.94
C PRO A 128 -5.95 1.44 -10.34
N TYR A 129 -5.81 0.86 -9.16
CA TYR A 129 -4.50 0.67 -8.51
C TYR A 129 -3.64 -0.34 -9.27
N LEU A 130 -4.26 -1.45 -9.74
CA LEU A 130 -3.59 -2.43 -10.59
C LEU A 130 -3.17 -1.82 -11.92
N PHE A 131 -4.04 -1.00 -12.54
CA PHE A 131 -3.74 -0.31 -13.78
C PHE A 131 -2.51 0.61 -13.62
N VAL A 132 -2.48 1.46 -12.58
CA VAL A 132 -1.35 2.35 -12.30
C VAL A 132 -0.07 1.54 -12.09
N LEU A 133 -0.12 0.49 -11.28
CA LEU A 133 1.03 -0.36 -11.01
C LEU A 133 1.59 -1.01 -12.29
N VAL A 134 0.72 -1.66 -13.07
CA VAL A 134 1.13 -2.35 -14.30
C VAL A 134 1.67 -1.34 -15.32
N SER A 135 1.00 -0.21 -15.52
CA SER A 135 1.42 0.82 -16.46
C SER A 135 2.79 1.42 -16.09
N ALA A 136 3.03 1.65 -14.80
CA ALA A 136 4.31 2.12 -14.29
C ALA A 136 5.43 1.08 -14.51
N LEU A 137 5.15 -0.20 -14.23
CA LEU A 137 6.11 -1.29 -14.48
C LEU A 137 6.42 -1.50 -15.96
N CYS A 138 5.43 -1.26 -16.85
CA CYS A 138 5.63 -1.26 -18.30
C CYS A 138 6.48 -0.08 -18.81
N GLY A 139 6.82 0.86 -17.93
CA GLY A 139 7.68 2.01 -18.27
C GLY A 139 6.95 3.12 -19.03
N MET A 140 5.62 3.22 -18.88
CA MET A 140 4.86 4.36 -19.42
C MET A 140 5.30 5.67 -18.79
N ASN A 141 5.05 6.78 -19.49
CA ASN A 141 5.33 8.10 -18.96
C ASN A 141 4.54 8.36 -17.68
N VAL A 142 5.24 8.78 -16.61
CA VAL A 142 4.67 8.95 -15.26
C VAL A 142 3.45 9.88 -15.27
N PHE A 143 3.52 11.00 -16.00
CA PHE A 143 2.38 11.94 -16.10
C PHE A 143 1.16 11.30 -16.77
N ALA A 144 1.38 10.50 -17.82
CA ALA A 144 0.31 9.75 -18.48
C ALA A 144 -0.32 8.72 -17.53
N VAL A 145 0.50 7.98 -16.77
CA VAL A 145 0.03 7.01 -15.78
C VAL A 145 -0.83 7.66 -14.71
N LEU A 146 -0.39 8.82 -14.17
CA LEU A 146 -1.12 9.55 -13.15
C LEU A 146 -2.46 10.11 -13.67
N ILE A 147 -2.46 10.72 -14.86
CA ILE A 147 -3.69 11.27 -15.48
C ILE A 147 -4.68 10.14 -15.77
N LEU A 148 -4.24 9.08 -16.44
CA LEU A 148 -5.10 7.96 -16.81
C LEU A 148 -5.59 7.20 -15.56
N GLY A 149 -4.73 7.02 -14.56
CA GLY A 149 -5.09 6.41 -13.27
C GLY A 149 -6.15 7.21 -12.53
N THR A 150 -6.02 8.54 -12.51
CA THR A 150 -7.02 9.44 -11.89
C THR A 150 -8.36 9.36 -12.61
N VAL A 151 -8.37 9.44 -13.95
CA VAL A 151 -9.59 9.31 -14.75
C VAL A 151 -10.26 7.96 -14.53
N PHE A 152 -9.48 6.87 -14.51
CA PHE A 152 -10.00 5.53 -14.27
C PHE A 152 -10.56 5.37 -12.86
N SER A 153 -9.88 5.93 -11.84
CA SER A 153 -10.35 5.91 -10.45
C SER A 153 -11.66 6.68 -10.28
N LEU A 154 -11.78 7.86 -10.91
CA LEU A 154 -13.02 8.65 -10.93
C LEU A 154 -14.17 7.89 -11.60
N ALA A 155 -13.90 7.30 -12.76
CA ALA A 155 -14.90 6.49 -13.47
C ALA A 155 -15.36 5.30 -12.61
N ALA A 156 -14.42 4.54 -12.02
CA ALA A 156 -14.74 3.42 -11.12
C ALA A 156 -15.57 3.87 -9.90
N GLY A 157 -15.23 5.02 -9.30
CA GLY A 157 -15.96 5.59 -8.18
C GLY A 157 -17.40 5.99 -8.52
N ILE A 158 -17.62 6.56 -9.71
CA ILE A 158 -18.95 6.93 -10.21
C ILE A 158 -19.78 5.67 -10.47
N PHE A 159 -19.21 4.68 -11.19
CA PHE A 159 -19.92 3.42 -11.50
C PHE A 159 -20.29 2.59 -10.28
N THR A 160 -19.48 2.67 -9.21
CA THR A 160 -19.75 1.96 -7.96
C THR A 160 -20.68 2.73 -7.01
N GLY A 161 -21.09 3.95 -7.37
CA GLY A 161 -21.96 4.80 -6.54
C GLY A 161 -21.31 5.38 -5.28
N ASN A 162 -20.00 5.16 -5.08
CA ASN A 162 -19.29 5.65 -3.91
C ASN A 162 -19.05 7.18 -3.91
N LEU A 163 -19.22 7.85 -5.05
CA LEU A 163 -19.09 9.31 -5.17
C LEU A 163 -20.44 10.04 -5.14
N SER A 164 -21.56 9.32 -5.14
CA SER A 164 -22.91 9.94 -5.11
C SER A 164 -23.37 10.36 -3.72
N GLY A 165 -22.53 10.22 -2.71
CA GLY A 165 -22.85 10.54 -1.31
C GLY A 165 -22.04 11.70 -0.69
N MET A 166 -21.30 12.46 -1.51
CA MET A 166 -20.62 13.68 -1.07
C MET A 166 -21.34 14.93 -1.56
#